data_85504c54253dbb5ebefb1a84365fa3dc
#
_entry.id   85504c54253dbb5ebefb1a84365fa3dc
#
_cell.length_a   1.000
_cell.length_b   1.000
_cell.length_c   1.000
_cell.angle_alpha   90.00
_cell.angle_beta   90.00
_cell.angle_gamma   90.00
#
_symmetry.space_group_name_H-M   'P 1'
#
loop_
_entity.id
_entity.type
_entity.pdbx_description
1 polymer ?
#
loop_
_entity_poly.entity_id
_entity_poly.type
_entity_poly.pdbx_seq_one_letter_code
_entity_poly.pdbx_strand_id
1 'polypeptide(L)'
;MKLYTGDLSPYSAKIRMQIYAMGIQDDVEFGLPVEFMMGKMYKVSPIGRIPVLETDEGLIPESEVIAEYLDDLYPDKSMVGTTPKNRADVRVLSRIGDIYLMNNIFMSLSQMNPETRSQAVIDLLMGQVARGIGALERHLGDGQFAVGDCLTRADCSLVPALWMCVGTVPRFGADNPIKADSRVAKYWDNIQQNEFAAKIIDEMNQGLKAR
;
A
#
# COMPACT_ATOMS: atom_id res chain seq x y z
N MET A 1 4.87 6.59 19.96
CA MET A 1 3.90 6.93 18.88
C MET A 1 2.79 5.88 18.82
N LYS A 2 1.65 6.20 18.20
CA LYS A 2 0.57 5.23 17.97
C LYS A 2 0.09 5.28 16.53
N LEU A 3 0.06 4.15 15.84
CA LEU A 3 -0.49 4.03 14.49
C LEU A 3 -1.92 3.51 14.56
N TYR A 4 -2.87 4.33 14.15
CA TYR A 4 -4.25 3.88 13.91
C TYR A 4 -4.29 3.13 12.59
N THR A 5 -4.54 1.82 12.67
CA THR A 5 -4.35 0.87 11.56
C THR A 5 -5.47 -0.18 11.53
N GLY A 6 -5.69 -0.81 10.41
CA GLY A 6 -6.57 -1.97 10.25
C GLY A 6 -5.94 -2.97 9.29
N ASP A 7 -6.10 -4.27 9.59
CA ASP A 7 -5.37 -5.35 8.88
C ASP A 7 -5.64 -5.38 7.37
N LEU A 8 -6.89 -5.15 6.96
CA LEU A 8 -7.27 -5.12 5.54
C LEU A 8 -7.02 -3.80 4.83
N SER A 9 -6.60 -2.76 5.54
CA SER A 9 -6.31 -1.47 4.88
C SER A 9 -4.96 -1.53 4.18
N PRO A 10 -4.89 -1.44 2.84
CA PRO A 10 -3.60 -1.50 2.14
C PRO A 10 -2.72 -0.29 2.45
N TYR A 11 -3.33 0.87 2.67
CA TYR A 11 -2.62 2.08 3.11
C TYR A 11 -2.03 1.94 4.51
N SER A 12 -2.74 1.21 5.42
CA SER A 12 -2.20 0.88 6.74
C SER A 12 -1.09 -0.18 6.64
N ALA A 13 -1.27 -1.19 5.80
CA ALA A 13 -0.30 -2.24 5.53
C ALA A 13 1.04 -1.67 5.04
N LYS A 14 1.00 -0.67 4.16
CA LYS A 14 2.17 0.11 3.71
C LYS A 14 2.99 0.64 4.89
N ILE A 15 2.35 1.28 5.85
CA ILE A 15 3.04 1.88 6.99
C ILE A 15 3.51 0.82 7.98
N ARG A 16 2.71 -0.24 8.23
CA ARG A 16 3.18 -1.35 9.06
C ARG A 16 4.43 -2.01 8.47
N MET A 17 4.44 -2.24 7.15
CA MET A 17 5.61 -2.82 6.49
C MET A 17 6.87 -1.95 6.67
N GLN A 18 6.74 -0.63 6.50
CA GLN A 18 7.84 0.31 6.72
C GLN A 18 8.33 0.25 8.17
N ILE A 19 7.43 0.30 9.16
CA ILE A 19 7.77 0.22 10.59
C ILE A 19 8.52 -1.08 10.90
N TYR A 20 8.08 -2.21 10.37
CA TYR A 20 8.76 -3.50 10.56
C TYR A 20 10.15 -3.51 9.90
N ALA A 21 10.25 -3.04 8.67
CA ALA A 21 11.51 -3.00 7.92
C ALA A 21 12.54 -2.03 8.53
N MET A 22 12.08 -0.93 9.11
CA MET A 22 12.93 0.00 9.88
C MET A 22 13.33 -0.56 11.27
N GLY A 23 12.69 -1.63 11.74
CA GLY A 23 12.93 -2.18 13.09
C GLY A 23 12.57 -1.20 14.20
N ILE A 24 11.43 -0.51 14.07
CA ILE A 24 10.92 0.49 15.04
C ILE A 24 9.54 0.09 15.62
N GLN A 25 9.14 -1.17 15.46
CA GLN A 25 7.84 -1.64 15.92
C GLN A 25 7.65 -1.52 17.43
N ASP A 26 8.72 -1.53 18.21
CA ASP A 26 8.66 -1.40 19.66
C ASP A 26 8.42 0.06 20.11
N ASP A 27 8.64 1.03 19.21
CA ASP A 27 8.38 2.46 19.43
C ASP A 27 6.95 2.87 19.03
N VAL A 28 6.18 1.95 18.43
CA VAL A 28 4.86 2.25 17.85
C VAL A 28 3.79 1.28 18.35
N GLU A 29 2.81 1.80 19.07
CA GLU A 29 1.60 1.05 19.43
C GLU A 29 0.69 0.95 18.19
N PHE A 30 0.20 -0.24 17.86
CA PHE A 30 -0.81 -0.46 16.82
C PHE A 30 -2.21 -0.56 17.42
N GLY A 31 -3.18 0.12 16.84
CA GLY A 31 -4.57 0.04 17.30
C GLY A 31 -5.57 0.59 16.29
N LEU A 32 -6.82 0.20 16.45
CA LEU A 32 -7.93 0.79 15.72
C LEU A 32 -8.66 1.78 16.64
N PRO A 33 -8.86 3.04 16.24
CA PRO A 33 -9.52 4.00 17.11
C PRO A 33 -11.00 3.66 17.28
N VAL A 34 -11.53 3.92 18.48
CA VAL A 34 -12.96 3.70 18.79
C VAL A 34 -13.84 4.48 17.82
N GLU A 35 -13.43 5.66 17.41
CA GLU A 35 -14.09 6.50 16.43
C GLU A 35 -14.32 5.81 15.08
N PHE A 36 -13.41 4.93 14.68
CA PHE A 36 -13.56 4.11 13.46
C PHE A 36 -14.77 3.17 13.59
N MET A 37 -14.86 2.46 14.72
CA MET A 37 -15.98 1.56 15.01
C MET A 37 -17.31 2.29 15.12
N MET A 38 -17.28 3.55 15.56
CA MET A 38 -18.47 4.41 15.68
C MET A 38 -18.82 5.16 14.39
N GLY A 39 -18.09 4.99 13.31
CA GLY A 39 -18.27 5.78 12.08
C GLY A 39 -17.95 7.28 12.23
N LYS A 40 -17.12 7.62 13.22
CA LYS A 40 -16.77 9.02 13.55
C LYS A 40 -15.29 9.31 13.30
N MET A 41 -14.69 8.61 12.34
CA MET A 41 -13.25 8.71 12.04
C MET A 41 -12.78 10.13 11.72
N TYR A 42 -13.67 11.02 11.27
CA TYR A 42 -13.36 12.45 11.05
C TYR A 42 -12.87 13.20 12.29
N LYS A 43 -13.09 12.63 13.50
CA LYS A 43 -12.57 13.21 14.77
C LYS A 43 -11.08 12.95 14.96
N VAL A 44 -10.56 11.93 14.29
CA VAL A 44 -9.17 11.47 14.38
C VAL A 44 -8.42 11.77 13.08
N SER A 45 -9.14 11.84 11.97
CA SER A 45 -8.57 12.11 10.65
C SER A 45 -9.47 13.10 9.89
N PRO A 46 -8.94 14.19 9.34
CA PRO A 46 -9.74 15.16 8.58
C PRO A 46 -10.39 14.55 7.33
N ILE A 47 -9.83 13.44 6.82
CA ILE A 47 -10.36 12.71 5.66
C ILE A 47 -11.25 11.54 6.11
N GLY A 48 -11.27 11.19 7.40
CA GLY A 48 -12.06 10.11 7.92
C GLY A 48 -11.54 8.71 7.58
N ARG A 49 -10.24 8.56 7.32
CA ARG A 49 -9.59 7.30 6.90
C ARG A 49 -8.39 6.95 7.76
N ILE A 50 -8.02 5.69 7.75
CA ILE A 50 -6.77 5.14 8.28
C ILE A 50 -5.80 4.87 7.12
N PRO A 51 -4.45 4.88 7.37
CA PRO A 51 -3.80 5.07 8.66
C PRO A 51 -3.77 6.53 9.13
N VAL A 52 -3.60 6.71 10.45
CA VAL A 52 -3.23 7.98 11.08
C VAL A 52 -2.14 7.69 12.10
N LEU A 53 -1.08 8.46 12.12
CA LEU A 53 -0.03 8.37 13.14
C LEU A 53 -0.29 9.44 14.20
N GLU A 54 -0.43 9.02 15.45
CA GLU A 54 -0.47 9.90 16.63
C GLU A 54 0.94 10.03 17.21
N THR A 55 1.35 11.27 17.39
CA THR A 55 2.64 11.65 18.01
C THR A 55 2.37 12.61 19.16
N ASP A 56 3.40 12.95 19.92
CA ASP A 56 3.30 13.96 20.99
C ASP A 56 2.97 15.37 20.44
N GLU A 57 3.22 15.61 19.15
CA GLU A 57 2.96 16.88 18.47
C GLU A 57 1.58 16.93 17.78
N GLY A 58 0.86 15.80 17.71
CA GLY A 58 -0.47 15.70 17.12
C GLY A 58 -0.68 14.53 16.15
N LEU A 59 -1.74 14.62 15.34
CA LEU A 59 -2.17 13.58 14.42
C LEU A 59 -1.65 13.86 13.01
N ILE A 60 -1.03 12.87 12.40
CA ILE A 60 -0.53 12.90 11.02
C ILE A 60 -1.36 11.92 10.18
N PRO A 61 -2.29 12.40 9.34
CA PRO A 61 -3.00 11.58 8.38
C PRO A 61 -2.17 11.40 7.10
N GLU A 62 -2.69 10.62 6.14
CA GLU A 62 -2.10 10.29 4.84
C GLU A 62 -0.88 9.36 4.93
N SER A 63 -1.03 8.16 4.35
CA SER A 63 0.01 7.13 4.43
C SER A 63 1.37 7.58 3.85
N GLU A 64 1.37 8.35 2.75
CA GLU A 64 2.64 8.83 2.18
C GLU A 64 3.31 9.87 3.08
N VAL A 65 2.52 10.76 3.71
CA VAL A 65 3.03 11.75 4.66
C VAL A 65 3.59 11.07 5.91
N ILE A 66 2.89 10.05 6.44
CA ILE A 66 3.39 9.23 7.55
C ILE A 66 4.70 8.55 7.17
N ALA A 67 4.79 8.00 5.97
CA ALA A 67 5.99 7.34 5.49
C ALA A 67 7.19 8.30 5.40
N GLU A 68 6.99 9.53 4.91
CA GLU A 68 8.03 10.56 4.88
C GLU A 68 8.42 11.02 6.29
N TYR A 69 7.44 11.23 7.17
CA TYR A 69 7.69 11.60 8.56
C TYR A 69 8.56 10.55 9.29
N LEU A 70 8.30 9.26 9.07
CA LEU A 70 9.12 8.19 9.66
C LEU A 70 10.56 8.19 9.11
N ASP A 71 10.75 8.44 7.80
CA ASP A 71 12.09 8.58 7.22
C ASP A 71 12.86 9.77 7.80
N ASP A 72 12.18 10.90 8.03
CA ASP A 72 12.78 12.11 8.62
C ASP A 72 13.08 11.93 10.11
N LEU A 73 12.21 11.22 10.84
CA LEU A 73 12.39 10.94 12.28
C LEU A 73 13.51 9.92 12.54
N TYR A 74 13.70 8.97 11.63
CA TYR A 74 14.74 7.92 11.72
C TYR A 74 15.66 7.94 10.49
N PRO A 75 16.49 9.01 10.31
CA PRO A 75 17.28 9.20 9.09
C PRO A 75 18.27 8.07 8.81
N ASP A 76 18.81 7.43 9.86
CA ASP A 76 19.75 6.31 9.73
C ASP A 76 19.06 5.00 9.27
N LYS A 77 17.73 4.95 9.37
CA LYS A 77 16.89 3.81 8.94
C LYS A 77 16.02 4.17 7.74
N SER A 78 16.22 5.34 7.13
CA SER A 78 15.39 5.85 6.04
C SER A 78 15.37 4.91 4.84
N MET A 79 14.17 4.67 4.31
CA MET A 79 13.91 3.76 3.20
C MET A 79 13.65 4.48 1.87
N VAL A 80 13.95 5.78 1.78
CA VAL A 80 13.69 6.59 0.57
C VAL A 80 14.79 6.50 -0.48
N GLY A 81 15.91 5.84 -0.15
CA GLY A 81 17.08 5.74 -1.03
C GLY A 81 18.15 6.81 -0.79
N THR A 82 19.37 6.56 -1.27
CA THR A 82 20.57 7.33 -0.91
C THR A 82 20.91 8.45 -1.89
N THR A 83 20.57 8.29 -3.18
CA THR A 83 20.83 9.30 -4.22
C THR A 83 19.57 10.07 -4.60
N PRO A 84 19.67 11.30 -5.14
CA PRO A 84 18.50 12.02 -5.63
C PRO A 84 17.68 11.24 -6.66
N LYS A 85 18.35 10.47 -7.53
CA LYS A 85 17.68 9.63 -8.55
C LYS A 85 16.90 8.50 -7.89
N ASN A 86 17.53 7.74 -6.97
CA ASN A 86 16.85 6.66 -6.26
C ASN A 86 15.66 7.18 -5.45
N ARG A 87 15.82 8.33 -4.78
CA ARG A 87 14.72 8.99 -4.04
C ARG A 87 13.55 9.36 -4.95
N ALA A 88 13.85 9.83 -6.17
CA ALA A 88 12.81 10.11 -7.15
C ALA A 88 12.09 8.84 -7.60
N ASP A 89 12.84 7.78 -7.90
CA ASP A 89 12.27 6.50 -8.35
C ASP A 89 11.39 5.85 -7.26
N VAL A 90 11.86 5.84 -6.00
CA VAL A 90 11.09 5.36 -4.85
C VAL A 90 9.77 6.11 -4.74
N ARG A 91 9.78 7.46 -4.81
CA ARG A 91 8.57 8.28 -4.75
C ARG A 91 7.65 8.03 -5.93
N VAL A 92 8.18 7.92 -7.16
CA VAL A 92 7.37 7.62 -8.35
C VAL A 92 6.64 6.29 -8.21
N LEU A 93 7.35 5.23 -7.79
CA LEU A 93 6.75 3.90 -7.63
C LEU A 93 5.74 3.87 -6.49
N SER A 94 6.02 4.54 -5.35
CA SER A 94 5.04 4.73 -4.27
C SER A 94 3.77 5.41 -4.78
N ARG A 95 3.91 6.49 -5.57
CA ARG A 95 2.74 7.20 -6.13
C ARG A 95 1.98 6.38 -7.15
N ILE A 96 2.66 5.54 -7.95
CA ILE A 96 1.99 4.59 -8.85
C ILE A 96 1.13 3.60 -8.02
N GLY A 97 1.70 3.02 -6.98
CA GLY A 97 0.97 2.15 -6.05
C GLY A 97 -0.25 2.85 -5.43
N ASP A 98 -0.08 4.03 -4.88
CA ASP A 98 -1.13 4.75 -4.16
C ASP A 98 -2.26 5.23 -5.09
N ILE A 99 -1.91 5.91 -6.20
CA ILE A 99 -2.88 6.65 -7.02
C ILE A 99 -3.53 5.74 -8.07
N TYR A 100 -2.69 4.97 -8.79
CA TYR A 100 -3.19 4.21 -9.94
C TYR A 100 -3.66 2.80 -9.56
N LEU A 101 -3.10 2.19 -8.50
CA LEU A 101 -3.52 0.87 -8.06
C LEU A 101 -4.47 0.97 -6.87
N MET A 102 -3.99 1.26 -5.66
CA MET A 102 -4.78 1.19 -4.43
C MET A 102 -6.04 2.04 -4.46
N ASN A 103 -5.93 3.31 -4.90
CA ASN A 103 -7.09 4.20 -4.91
C ASN A 103 -8.20 3.69 -5.85
N ASN A 104 -7.84 3.24 -7.05
CA ASN A 104 -8.83 2.76 -8.02
C ASN A 104 -9.44 1.42 -7.61
N ILE A 105 -8.65 0.50 -7.05
CA ILE A 105 -9.16 -0.74 -6.46
C ILE A 105 -10.09 -0.42 -5.29
N PHE A 106 -9.71 0.49 -4.40
CA PHE A 106 -10.54 0.85 -3.26
C PHE A 106 -11.88 1.47 -3.68
N MET A 107 -11.86 2.35 -4.69
CA MET A 107 -13.09 2.91 -5.25
C MET A 107 -13.98 1.84 -5.91
N SER A 108 -13.39 0.84 -6.54
CA SER A 108 -14.12 -0.25 -7.19
C SER A 108 -14.89 -1.15 -6.20
N LEU A 109 -14.51 -1.16 -4.92
CA LEU A 109 -15.21 -1.94 -3.89
C LEU A 109 -16.68 -1.54 -3.74
N SER A 110 -17.04 -0.28 -4.04
CA SER A 110 -18.44 0.17 -4.09
C SER A 110 -19.26 -0.51 -5.19
N GLN A 111 -18.58 -1.14 -6.15
CA GLN A 111 -19.18 -1.82 -7.31
C GLN A 111 -19.22 -3.36 -7.15
N MET A 112 -18.97 -3.88 -5.93
CA MET A 112 -18.92 -5.34 -5.70
C MET A 112 -20.25 -6.05 -5.87
N ASN A 113 -21.38 -5.36 -5.65
CA ASN A 113 -22.70 -5.96 -5.86
C ASN A 113 -23.04 -6.02 -7.36
N PRO A 114 -23.19 -7.21 -7.97
CA PRO A 114 -23.46 -7.37 -9.40
C PRO A 114 -24.79 -6.73 -9.87
N GLU A 115 -25.78 -6.64 -8.98
CA GLU A 115 -27.11 -6.12 -9.32
C GLU A 115 -27.14 -4.61 -9.47
N THR A 116 -26.24 -3.90 -8.78
CA THR A 116 -26.22 -2.43 -8.73
C THR A 116 -24.97 -1.81 -9.34
N ARG A 117 -23.99 -2.64 -9.76
CA ARG A 117 -22.73 -2.15 -10.33
C ARG A 117 -22.93 -1.43 -11.65
N SER A 118 -22.15 -0.38 -11.86
CA SER A 118 -22.04 0.32 -13.12
C SER A 118 -20.83 -0.20 -13.91
N GLN A 119 -21.06 -0.83 -15.06
CA GLN A 119 -19.97 -1.33 -15.91
C GLN A 119 -19.06 -0.20 -16.37
N ALA A 120 -19.61 0.96 -16.71
CA ALA A 120 -18.82 2.12 -17.12
C ALA A 120 -17.86 2.61 -16.02
N VAL A 121 -18.28 2.55 -14.74
CA VAL A 121 -17.41 2.88 -13.60
C VAL A 121 -16.32 1.82 -13.44
N ILE A 122 -16.66 0.53 -13.58
CA ILE A 122 -15.68 -0.55 -13.51
C ILE A 122 -14.66 -0.41 -14.63
N ASP A 123 -15.08 -0.21 -15.86
CA ASP A 123 -14.19 -0.08 -17.02
C ASP A 123 -13.22 1.10 -16.83
N LEU A 124 -13.71 2.23 -16.33
CA LEU A 124 -12.89 3.39 -16.03
C LEU A 124 -11.82 3.07 -14.97
N LEU A 125 -12.22 2.47 -13.84
CA LEU A 125 -11.32 2.19 -12.72
C LEU A 125 -10.31 1.09 -13.08
N MET A 126 -10.74 0.03 -13.75
CA MET A 126 -9.86 -1.06 -14.21
C MET A 126 -8.90 -0.55 -15.31
N GLY A 127 -9.33 0.38 -16.15
CA GLY A 127 -8.46 1.07 -17.10
C GLY A 127 -7.34 1.87 -16.41
N GLN A 128 -7.61 2.50 -15.25
CA GLN A 128 -6.56 3.18 -14.46
C GLN A 128 -5.62 2.17 -13.80
N VAL A 129 -6.14 1.05 -13.28
CA VAL A 129 -5.30 -0.04 -12.74
C VAL A 129 -4.36 -0.59 -13.83
N ALA A 130 -4.88 -0.88 -15.02
CA ALA A 130 -4.08 -1.35 -16.15
C ALA A 130 -2.97 -0.33 -16.55
N ARG A 131 -3.28 0.97 -16.50
CA ARG A 131 -2.31 2.04 -16.71
C ARG A 131 -1.21 2.01 -15.64
N GLY A 132 -1.58 1.81 -14.37
CA GLY A 132 -0.64 1.68 -13.25
C GLY A 132 0.30 0.48 -13.43
N ILE A 133 -0.24 -0.70 -13.74
CA ILE A 133 0.56 -1.91 -14.03
C ILE A 133 1.50 -1.66 -15.22
N GLY A 134 1.02 -1.05 -16.31
CA GLY A 134 1.86 -0.70 -17.45
C GLY A 134 2.95 0.34 -17.11
N ALA A 135 2.72 1.20 -16.12
CA ALA A 135 3.76 2.10 -15.60
C ALA A 135 4.81 1.33 -14.77
N LEU A 136 4.39 0.37 -13.94
CA LEU A 136 5.31 -0.50 -13.20
C LEU A 136 6.22 -1.29 -14.13
N GLU A 137 5.70 -1.86 -15.24
CA GLU A 137 6.51 -2.58 -16.24
C GLU A 137 7.68 -1.74 -16.77
N ARG A 138 7.54 -0.42 -16.82
CA ARG A 138 8.55 0.50 -17.34
C ARG A 138 9.49 1.07 -16.29
N HIS A 139 9.09 1.06 -15.01
CA HIS A 139 9.82 1.75 -13.93
C HIS A 139 10.47 0.80 -12.93
N LEU A 140 9.95 -0.44 -12.76
CA LEU A 140 10.59 -1.43 -11.90
C LEU A 140 11.99 -1.77 -12.41
N GLY A 141 12.93 -1.95 -11.48
CA GLY A 141 14.23 -2.52 -11.76
C GLY A 141 14.14 -4.00 -12.15
N ASP A 142 15.28 -4.58 -12.53
CA ASP A 142 15.39 -6.01 -12.83
C ASP A 142 15.81 -6.83 -11.59
N GLY A 143 16.00 -6.18 -10.43
CA GLY A 143 16.43 -6.79 -9.17
C GLY A 143 15.27 -7.37 -8.35
N GLN A 144 15.62 -7.78 -7.13
CA GLN A 144 14.65 -8.31 -6.16
C GLN A 144 13.68 -7.24 -5.63
N PHE A 145 14.14 -5.99 -5.52
CA PHE A 145 13.40 -4.86 -4.98
C PHE A 145 12.96 -3.89 -6.08
N ALA A 146 12.01 -3.06 -5.76
CA ALA A 146 11.45 -2.08 -6.70
C ALA A 146 12.49 -1.05 -7.19
N VAL A 147 13.42 -0.65 -6.32
CA VAL A 147 14.50 0.30 -6.61
C VAL A 147 15.80 -0.16 -5.96
N GLY A 148 16.83 -0.41 -6.75
CA GLY A 148 18.16 -0.80 -6.26
C GLY A 148 18.20 -2.19 -5.63
N ASP A 149 19.08 -2.38 -4.65
CA ASP A 149 19.42 -3.69 -4.11
C ASP A 149 18.93 -3.89 -2.66
N CYS A 150 18.06 -3.00 -2.16
CA CYS A 150 17.52 -3.09 -0.81
C CYS A 150 16.04 -2.69 -0.79
N LEU A 151 15.34 -3.13 0.27
CA LEU A 151 13.95 -2.79 0.50
C LEU A 151 13.78 -1.28 0.68
N THR A 152 12.78 -0.71 0.01
CA THR A 152 12.48 0.73 0.03
C THR A 152 11.00 0.98 0.31
N ARG A 153 10.61 2.26 0.53
CA ARG A 153 9.20 2.65 0.64
C ARG A 153 8.38 2.29 -0.61
N ALA A 154 9.03 2.20 -1.78
CA ALA A 154 8.35 1.75 -2.99
C ALA A 154 7.79 0.33 -2.80
N ASP A 155 8.59 -0.57 -2.25
CA ASP A 155 8.16 -1.95 -1.96
C ASP A 155 7.03 -1.97 -0.94
N CYS A 156 7.13 -1.14 0.12
CA CYS A 156 6.08 -1.02 1.14
C CYS A 156 4.73 -0.56 0.55
N SER A 157 4.75 0.26 -0.51
CA SER A 157 3.55 0.69 -1.23
C SER A 157 3.06 -0.37 -2.22
N LEU A 158 3.98 -1.02 -2.95
CA LEU A 158 3.63 -1.93 -4.03
C LEU A 158 3.12 -3.29 -3.53
N VAL A 159 3.65 -3.80 -2.41
CA VAL A 159 3.23 -5.11 -1.86
C VAL A 159 1.72 -5.13 -1.57
N PRO A 160 1.15 -4.26 -0.74
CA PRO A 160 -0.29 -4.26 -0.48
C PRO A 160 -1.11 -3.86 -1.72
N ALA A 161 -0.57 -3.01 -2.61
CA ALA A 161 -1.24 -2.62 -3.83
C ALA A 161 -1.41 -3.80 -4.80
N LEU A 162 -0.35 -4.57 -5.03
CA LEU A 162 -0.40 -5.75 -5.90
C LEU A 162 -1.22 -6.87 -5.29
N TRP A 163 -1.14 -7.10 -3.97
CA TRP A 163 -2.01 -8.04 -3.26
C TRP A 163 -3.49 -7.71 -3.51
N MET A 164 -3.88 -6.44 -3.38
CA MET A 164 -5.24 -6.01 -3.68
C MET A 164 -5.61 -6.18 -5.16
N CYS A 165 -4.72 -5.86 -6.08
CA CYS A 165 -4.97 -6.03 -7.51
C CYS A 165 -5.26 -7.50 -7.84
N VAL A 166 -4.42 -8.42 -7.39
CA VAL A 166 -4.59 -9.87 -7.63
C VAL A 166 -5.90 -10.39 -7.04
N GLY A 167 -6.25 -9.96 -5.82
CA GLY A 167 -7.45 -10.44 -5.13
C GLY A 167 -8.76 -9.78 -5.60
N THR A 168 -8.72 -8.59 -6.21
CA THR A 168 -9.92 -7.79 -6.47
C THR A 168 -10.27 -7.68 -7.95
N VAL A 169 -9.29 -7.48 -8.83
CA VAL A 169 -9.56 -7.27 -10.28
C VAL A 169 -10.34 -8.43 -10.92
N PRO A 170 -10.03 -9.70 -10.64
CA PRO A 170 -10.80 -10.81 -11.22
C PRO A 170 -12.27 -10.86 -10.80
N ARG A 171 -12.63 -10.28 -9.65
CA ARG A 171 -14.02 -10.20 -9.18
C ARG A 171 -14.93 -9.33 -10.05
N PHE A 172 -14.33 -8.50 -10.88
CA PHE A 172 -15.04 -7.68 -11.88
C PHE A 172 -15.06 -8.30 -13.27
N GLY A 173 -14.60 -9.54 -13.41
CA GLY A 173 -14.57 -10.25 -14.69
C GLY A 173 -13.38 -9.88 -15.59
N ALA A 174 -12.42 -9.12 -15.07
CA ALA A 174 -11.18 -8.83 -15.77
C ALA A 174 -10.11 -9.90 -15.48
N ASP A 175 -9.18 -10.07 -16.42
CA ASP A 175 -8.02 -10.96 -16.23
C ASP A 175 -7.13 -10.48 -15.08
N ASN A 176 -6.29 -11.37 -14.55
CA ASN A 176 -5.25 -10.99 -13.59
C ASN A 176 -4.40 -9.88 -14.22
N PRO A 177 -4.28 -8.71 -13.56
CA PRO A 177 -3.54 -7.58 -14.11
C PRO A 177 -2.03 -7.85 -14.20
N ILE A 178 -1.52 -8.81 -13.42
CA ILE A 178 -0.11 -9.24 -13.47
C ILE A 178 -0.02 -10.37 -14.49
N LYS A 179 0.51 -10.05 -15.67
CA LYS A 179 0.69 -11.02 -16.75
C LYS A 179 1.90 -11.91 -16.46
N ALA A 180 1.78 -13.20 -16.73
CA ALA A 180 2.89 -14.14 -16.65
C ALA A 180 4.11 -13.63 -17.46
N ASP A 181 5.30 -13.91 -16.97
CA ASP A 181 6.60 -13.51 -17.55
C ASP A 181 6.86 -11.99 -17.66
N SER A 182 5.94 -11.16 -17.13
CA SER A 182 6.14 -9.72 -17.06
C SER A 182 7.16 -9.33 -15.97
N ARG A 183 7.70 -8.12 -16.06
CA ARG A 183 8.60 -7.57 -15.01
C ARG A 183 7.86 -7.45 -13.67
N VAL A 184 6.59 -7.03 -13.70
CA VAL A 184 5.74 -6.98 -12.49
C VAL A 184 5.54 -8.36 -11.88
N ALA A 185 5.37 -9.42 -12.70
CA ALA A 185 5.25 -10.80 -12.19
C ALA A 185 6.54 -11.24 -11.48
N LYS A 186 7.69 -11.03 -12.11
CA LYS A 186 9.01 -11.37 -11.53
C LYS A 186 9.23 -10.61 -10.21
N TYR A 187 8.94 -9.32 -10.19
CA TYR A 187 9.02 -8.52 -8.96
C TYR A 187 8.08 -9.08 -7.89
N TRP A 188 6.81 -9.36 -8.23
CA TRP A 188 5.82 -9.88 -7.29
C TRP A 188 6.24 -11.22 -6.68
N ASP A 189 6.75 -12.14 -7.51
CA ASP A 189 7.23 -13.44 -7.05
C ASP A 189 8.45 -13.32 -6.13
N ASN A 190 9.37 -12.41 -6.46
CA ASN A 190 10.58 -12.18 -5.67
C ASN A 190 10.29 -11.49 -4.34
N ILE A 191 9.46 -10.43 -4.34
CA ILE A 191 9.22 -9.64 -3.13
C ILE A 191 8.47 -10.43 -2.06
N GLN A 192 7.64 -11.39 -2.42
CA GLN A 192 6.96 -12.28 -1.48
C GLN A 192 7.92 -13.16 -0.67
N GLN A 193 9.18 -13.32 -1.11
CA GLN A 193 10.21 -14.04 -0.35
C GLN A 193 10.85 -13.16 0.74
N ASN A 194 10.62 -11.86 0.71
CA ASN A 194 11.07 -10.95 1.76
C ASN A 194 10.21 -11.13 3.02
N GLU A 195 10.84 -11.23 4.18
CA GLU A 195 10.18 -11.50 5.46
C GLU A 195 9.10 -10.46 5.83
N PHE A 196 9.36 -9.17 5.57
CA PHE A 196 8.41 -8.10 5.88
C PHE A 196 7.23 -8.09 4.91
N ALA A 197 7.48 -8.35 3.63
CA ALA A 197 6.43 -8.48 2.63
C ALA A 197 5.54 -9.70 2.92
N ALA A 198 6.15 -10.86 3.23
CA ALA A 198 5.42 -12.07 3.59
C ALA A 198 4.55 -11.85 4.85
N LYS A 199 5.09 -11.18 5.88
CA LYS A 199 4.35 -10.83 7.09
C LYS A 199 3.13 -9.98 6.79
N ILE A 200 3.27 -8.92 5.99
CA ILE A 200 2.17 -8.03 5.61
C ILE A 200 1.10 -8.76 4.79
N ILE A 201 1.51 -9.60 3.87
CA ILE A 201 0.58 -10.42 3.07
C ILE A 201 -0.21 -11.37 3.97
N ASP A 202 0.45 -11.98 4.96
CA ASP A 202 -0.23 -12.87 5.93
C ASP A 202 -1.22 -12.08 6.80
N GLU A 203 -0.84 -10.92 7.35
CA GLU A 203 -1.73 -10.04 8.11
C GLU A 203 -2.97 -9.65 7.28
N MET A 204 -2.79 -9.27 6.01
CA MET A 204 -3.91 -8.94 5.11
C MET A 204 -4.79 -10.16 4.82
N ASN A 205 -4.20 -11.36 4.64
CA ASN A 205 -4.95 -12.60 4.44
C ASN A 205 -5.75 -12.98 5.68
N GLN A 206 -5.18 -12.81 6.88
CA GLN A 206 -5.89 -13.03 8.16
C GLN A 206 -7.04 -12.04 8.33
N GLY A 207 -6.83 -10.76 8.04
CA GLY A 207 -7.87 -9.75 8.08
C GLY A 207 -9.01 -10.01 7.08
N LEU A 208 -8.71 -10.65 5.94
CA LEU A 208 -9.74 -11.05 4.95
C LEU A 208 -10.58 -12.23 5.48
N LYS A 209 -9.98 -13.18 6.20
CA LYS A 209 -10.68 -14.34 6.77
C LYS A 209 -11.55 -13.97 7.98
N ALA A 210 -11.23 -12.89 8.69
CA ALA A 210 -11.96 -12.43 9.88
C ALA A 210 -13.26 -11.68 9.56
N ARG A 211 -13.60 -11.46 8.29
CA ARG A 211 -14.84 -10.82 7.80
C ARG A 211 -15.86 -11.83 7.31
#